data_b8997c95bacec63d3943d5b209435c1e
#
_entry.id   b8997c95bacec63d3943d5b209435c1e
#
_cell.length_a   1.000
_cell.length_b   1.000
_cell.length_c   1.000
_cell.angle_alpha   90.00
_cell.angle_beta   90.00
_cell.angle_gamma   90.00
#
_symmetry.space_group_name_H-M   'P 1'
#
loop_
_entity.id
_entity.type
_entity.pdbx_description
1 polymer ?
#
loop_
_entity_poly.entity_id
_entity_poly.type
_entity_poly.pdbx_seq_one_letter_code
_entity_poly.pdbx_strand_id
1 'polypeptide(L)'
;ANYVDLFIAKYKELAIDNSNKVMSLDLKVMEELEAKAPEITTGFVIPIQFGGFGDAKVDFYVVEDFSYQELAVLHAQETGHEVFVWTINTDEALQKYVDSPVNGIITDQVALAKAIEEEHKTNNSLMDRFLRTLNVSIAK
;
A
#
# COMPACT_ATOMS: atom_id res chain seq x y z
N ALA A 1 15.13 -23.60 15.94
CA ALA A 1 13.99 -22.85 15.44
C ALA A 1 14.48 -21.95 14.30
N ASN A 2 13.73 -21.86 13.22
CA ASN A 2 14.08 -20.93 12.16
C ASN A 2 13.64 -19.51 12.54
N TYR A 3 14.08 -18.54 11.75
CA TYR A 3 13.76 -17.11 11.99
C TYR A 3 12.26 -16.83 12.03
N VAL A 4 11.48 -17.41 11.12
CA VAL A 4 10.02 -17.19 11.03
C VAL A 4 9.32 -17.73 12.28
N ASP A 5 9.68 -18.92 12.75
CA ASP A 5 9.09 -19.50 13.97
C ASP A 5 9.38 -18.64 15.20
N LEU A 6 10.60 -18.12 15.33
CA LEU A 6 10.98 -17.19 16.39
C LEU A 6 10.21 -15.88 16.31
N PHE A 7 10.05 -15.34 15.11
CA PHE A 7 9.26 -14.13 14.88
C PHE A 7 7.80 -14.32 15.30
N ILE A 8 7.15 -15.41 14.85
CA ILE A 8 5.75 -15.71 15.20
C ILE A 8 5.59 -15.85 16.72
N ALA A 9 6.50 -16.58 17.37
CA ALA A 9 6.46 -16.76 18.81
C ALA A 9 6.55 -15.41 19.54
N LYS A 10 7.45 -14.53 19.10
CA LYS A 10 7.63 -13.20 19.70
C LYS A 10 6.47 -12.25 19.42
N TYR A 11 5.92 -12.31 18.20
CA TYR A 11 4.73 -11.55 17.80
C TYR A 11 3.54 -11.85 18.72
N LYS A 12 3.31 -13.15 18.99
CA LYS A 12 2.24 -13.62 19.89
C LYS A 12 2.52 -13.29 21.36
N GLU A 13 3.77 -13.48 21.82
CA GLU A 13 4.18 -13.14 23.19
C GLU A 13 3.93 -11.65 23.53
N LEU A 14 4.24 -10.77 22.57
CA LEU A 14 4.06 -9.33 22.70
C LEU A 14 2.63 -8.85 22.46
N ALA A 15 1.71 -9.78 22.11
CA ALA A 15 0.32 -9.49 21.77
C ALA A 15 0.19 -8.34 20.75
N ILE A 16 1.05 -8.37 19.71
CA ILE A 16 1.00 -7.37 18.64
C ILE A 16 -0.34 -7.48 17.92
N ASP A 17 -1.01 -6.35 17.77
CA ASP A 17 -2.30 -6.28 17.11
C ASP A 17 -2.18 -6.60 15.60
N ASN A 18 -3.11 -7.40 15.07
CA ASN A 18 -3.10 -7.83 13.67
C ASN A 18 -3.45 -6.70 12.67
N SER A 19 -3.75 -5.48 13.13
CA SER A 19 -3.80 -4.29 12.27
C SER A 19 -2.41 -3.83 11.82
N ASN A 20 -1.35 -4.31 12.50
CA ASN A 20 0.03 -4.06 12.07
C ASN A 20 0.37 -4.88 10.84
N LYS A 21 1.16 -4.29 9.95
CA LYS A 21 1.64 -4.92 8.72
C LYS A 21 3.12 -5.26 8.86
N VAL A 22 3.50 -6.46 8.40
CA VAL A 22 4.89 -6.93 8.41
C VAL A 22 5.40 -6.99 6.98
N MET A 23 6.55 -6.44 6.71
CA MET A 23 7.13 -6.43 5.36
C MET A 23 8.62 -6.73 5.37
N SER A 24 9.12 -7.29 4.28
CA SER A 24 10.54 -7.60 4.07
C SER A 24 10.91 -7.57 2.60
N LEU A 25 12.19 -7.38 2.33
CA LEU A 25 12.82 -7.61 1.01
C LEU A 25 13.04 -9.10 0.71
N ASP A 26 12.90 -9.97 1.71
CA ASP A 26 13.01 -11.41 1.53
C ASP A 26 11.63 -12.03 1.31
N LEU A 27 11.30 -12.28 0.05
CA LEU A 27 10.02 -12.87 -0.34
C LEU A 27 9.78 -14.22 0.30
N LYS A 28 10.81 -15.09 0.39
CA LYS A 28 10.65 -16.44 0.96
C LYS A 28 10.27 -16.39 2.44
N VAL A 29 10.86 -15.46 3.18
CA VAL A 29 10.50 -15.21 4.58
C VAL A 29 9.05 -14.78 4.71
N MET A 30 8.59 -13.88 3.83
CA MET A 30 7.20 -13.40 3.86
C MET A 30 6.21 -14.49 3.45
N GLU A 31 6.50 -15.25 2.42
CA GLU A 31 5.64 -16.39 2.01
C GLU A 31 5.59 -17.50 3.08
N GLU A 32 6.71 -17.76 3.76
CA GLU A 32 6.73 -18.71 4.88
C GLU A 32 5.92 -18.18 6.08
N LEU A 33 6.03 -16.90 6.38
CA LEU A 33 5.24 -16.25 7.44
C LEU A 33 3.74 -16.33 7.12
N GLU A 34 3.34 -15.99 5.90
CA GLU A 34 1.95 -16.10 5.42
C GLU A 34 1.40 -17.52 5.55
N ALA A 35 2.20 -18.52 5.16
CA ALA A 35 1.81 -19.93 5.24
C ALA A 35 1.63 -20.42 6.69
N LYS A 36 2.43 -19.92 7.63
CA LYS A 36 2.43 -20.36 9.03
C LYS A 36 1.51 -19.55 9.95
N ALA A 37 1.27 -18.30 9.62
CA ALA A 37 0.48 -17.37 10.43
C ALA A 37 -0.31 -16.39 9.54
N PRO A 38 -1.31 -16.88 8.79
CA PRO A 38 -2.07 -16.07 7.83
C PRO A 38 -2.89 -14.94 8.49
N GLU A 39 -2.99 -14.91 9.80
CA GLU A 39 -3.57 -13.80 10.54
C GLU A 39 -2.67 -12.55 10.59
N ILE A 40 -1.38 -12.69 10.27
CA ILE A 40 -0.42 -11.58 10.22
C ILE A 40 -0.36 -11.06 8.78
N THR A 41 -0.74 -9.81 8.58
CA THR A 41 -0.71 -9.17 7.26
C THR A 41 0.73 -9.02 6.76
N THR A 42 1.06 -9.69 5.67
CA THR A 42 2.43 -9.79 5.14
C THR A 42 2.60 -9.00 3.85
N GLY A 43 3.77 -8.41 3.67
CA GLY A 43 4.12 -7.61 2.50
C GLY A 43 5.51 -7.87 1.96
N PHE A 44 5.62 -7.81 0.64
CA PHE A 44 6.89 -7.90 -0.06
C PHE A 44 7.34 -6.52 -0.55
N VAL A 45 8.50 -6.09 -0.07
CA VAL A 45 9.16 -4.88 -0.58
C VAL A 45 9.87 -5.25 -1.86
N ILE A 46 9.32 -4.79 -2.98
CA ILE A 46 9.84 -5.10 -4.31
C ILE A 46 11.13 -4.30 -4.55
N PRO A 47 12.25 -4.96 -4.83
CA PRO A 47 13.45 -4.27 -5.28
C PRO A 47 13.20 -3.64 -6.65
N ILE A 48 14.07 -2.73 -7.07
CA ILE A 48 13.98 -2.08 -8.39
C ILE A 48 13.71 -3.15 -9.46
N GLN A 49 12.55 -3.05 -10.10
CA GLN A 49 12.08 -4.04 -11.06
C GLN A 49 11.38 -3.36 -12.23
N PHE A 50 11.65 -3.85 -13.43
CA PHE A 50 10.94 -3.44 -14.64
C PHE A 50 9.91 -4.52 -14.98
N GLY A 51 8.62 -4.13 -15.02
CA GLY A 51 7.52 -5.03 -15.32
C GLY A 51 6.51 -5.18 -14.17
N GLY A 52 5.66 -6.21 -14.25
CA GLY A 52 4.67 -6.49 -13.21
C GLY A 52 5.28 -7.03 -11.91
N PHE A 53 4.50 -6.98 -10.83
CA PHE A 53 4.96 -7.37 -9.48
C PHE A 53 4.98 -8.90 -9.24
N GLY A 54 4.54 -9.69 -10.23
CA GLY A 54 4.39 -11.13 -10.05
C GLY A 54 3.12 -11.51 -9.27
N ASP A 55 3.08 -12.76 -8.85
CA ASP A 55 1.98 -13.33 -8.05
C ASP A 55 2.57 -14.00 -6.81
N ALA A 56 3.09 -13.17 -5.90
CA ALA A 56 3.65 -13.61 -4.64
C ALA A 56 2.54 -13.92 -3.63
N LYS A 57 2.76 -14.91 -2.78
CA LYS A 57 1.83 -15.29 -1.71
C LYS A 57 2.03 -14.41 -0.49
N VAL A 58 1.62 -13.16 -0.63
CA VAL A 58 1.63 -12.11 0.40
C VAL A 58 0.38 -11.25 0.23
N ASP A 59 0.02 -10.46 1.24
CA ASP A 59 -1.18 -9.61 1.19
C ASP A 59 -0.97 -8.33 0.39
N PHE A 60 0.25 -7.78 0.42
CA PHE A 60 0.53 -6.50 -0.22
C PHE A 60 1.95 -6.41 -0.80
N TYR A 61 2.11 -5.48 -1.72
CA TYR A 61 3.39 -5.06 -2.26
C TYR A 61 3.78 -3.66 -1.79
N VAL A 62 5.06 -3.43 -1.62
CA VAL A 62 5.63 -2.11 -1.36
C VAL A 62 6.60 -1.78 -2.46
N VAL A 63 6.31 -0.73 -3.23
CA VAL A 63 7.07 -0.34 -4.41
C VAL A 63 7.76 1.00 -4.20
N GLU A 64 8.97 1.13 -4.74
CA GLU A 64 9.69 2.39 -4.74
C GLU A 64 9.12 3.33 -5.82
N ASP A 65 9.12 4.65 -5.56
CA ASP A 65 8.66 5.68 -6.51
C ASP A 65 9.24 5.48 -7.92
N PHE A 66 10.53 5.17 -8.01
CA PHE A 66 11.21 4.91 -9.28
C PHE A 66 10.65 3.71 -10.06
N SER A 67 10.16 2.69 -9.35
CA SER A 67 9.60 1.46 -9.94
C SER A 67 8.09 1.50 -10.14
N TYR A 68 7.44 2.62 -9.80
CA TYR A 68 5.99 2.76 -9.88
C TYR A 68 5.49 2.69 -11.33
N GLN A 69 4.51 1.83 -11.56
CA GLN A 69 3.78 1.71 -12.82
C GLN A 69 2.29 1.51 -12.49
N GLU A 70 1.43 2.43 -12.91
CA GLU A 70 0.00 2.40 -12.58
C GLU A 70 -0.70 1.13 -13.03
N LEU A 71 -0.41 0.64 -14.24
CA LEU A 71 -1.02 -0.61 -14.73
C LEU A 71 -0.59 -1.82 -13.91
N ALA A 72 0.64 -1.86 -13.41
CA ALA A 72 1.10 -2.93 -12.53
C ALA A 72 0.40 -2.88 -11.16
N VAL A 73 0.14 -1.68 -10.65
CA VAL A 73 -0.64 -1.48 -9.41
C VAL A 73 -2.05 -1.99 -9.59
N LEU A 74 -2.75 -1.59 -10.64
CA LEU A 74 -4.11 -2.03 -10.92
C LEU A 74 -4.19 -3.54 -11.09
N HIS A 75 -3.24 -4.14 -11.81
CA HIS A 75 -3.18 -5.60 -11.97
C HIS A 75 -2.96 -6.33 -10.63
N ALA A 76 -2.07 -5.83 -9.77
CA ALA A 76 -1.87 -6.41 -8.45
C ALA A 76 -3.15 -6.36 -7.60
N GLN A 77 -3.89 -5.25 -7.67
CA GLN A 77 -5.17 -5.10 -6.98
C GLN A 77 -6.25 -6.06 -7.51
N GLU A 78 -6.30 -6.29 -8.82
CA GLU A 78 -7.18 -7.29 -9.44
C GLU A 78 -6.88 -8.72 -8.96
N THR A 79 -5.63 -9.02 -8.65
CA THR A 79 -5.21 -10.32 -8.09
C THR A 79 -5.29 -10.40 -6.55
N GLY A 80 -5.86 -9.40 -5.90
CA GLY A 80 -6.15 -9.39 -4.47
C GLY A 80 -5.05 -8.81 -3.58
N HIS A 81 -4.05 -8.13 -4.15
CA HIS A 81 -2.98 -7.49 -3.40
C HIS A 81 -3.24 -6.00 -3.19
N GLU A 82 -2.96 -5.49 -2.00
CA GLU A 82 -2.79 -4.06 -1.81
C GLU A 82 -1.42 -3.60 -2.34
N VAL A 83 -1.28 -2.32 -2.67
CA VAL A 83 -0.01 -1.73 -3.11
C VAL A 83 0.27 -0.43 -2.35
N PHE A 84 1.45 -0.35 -1.76
CA PHE A 84 1.97 0.84 -1.07
C PHE A 84 3.19 1.37 -1.82
N VAL A 85 3.37 2.68 -1.81
CA VAL A 85 4.54 3.33 -2.42
C VAL A 85 5.41 3.98 -1.34
N TRP A 86 6.75 3.92 -1.50
CA TRP A 86 7.75 4.43 -0.53
C TRP A 86 8.98 5.01 -1.23
N THR A 87 9.77 5.84 -0.61
CA THR A 87 9.44 6.73 0.51
C THR A 87 9.11 8.09 -0.07
N ILE A 88 7.91 8.58 0.12
CA ILE A 88 7.39 9.76 -0.57
C ILE A 88 7.41 10.95 0.38
N ASN A 89 8.35 11.88 0.20
CA ASN A 89 8.63 12.94 1.17
C ASN A 89 8.46 14.37 0.62
N THR A 90 8.17 14.54 -0.67
CA THR A 90 7.98 15.86 -1.27
C THR A 90 6.50 16.15 -1.47
N ASP A 91 6.11 17.42 -1.39
CA ASP A 91 4.74 17.88 -1.64
C ASP A 91 4.22 17.41 -3.01
N GLU A 92 5.01 17.62 -4.07
CA GLU A 92 4.66 17.22 -5.44
C GLU A 92 4.40 15.71 -5.57
N ALA A 93 5.28 14.89 -4.99
CA ALA A 93 5.12 13.44 -5.04
C ALA A 93 3.95 12.96 -4.17
N LEU A 94 3.72 13.57 -3.01
CA LEU A 94 2.56 13.28 -2.17
C LEU A 94 1.25 13.60 -2.90
N GLN A 95 1.14 14.74 -3.57
CA GLN A 95 -0.03 15.09 -4.38
C GLN A 95 -0.26 14.08 -5.49
N LYS A 96 0.80 13.68 -6.21
CA LYS A 96 0.74 12.65 -7.26
C LYS A 96 0.14 11.34 -6.72
N TYR A 97 0.63 10.86 -5.58
CA TYR A 97 0.21 9.56 -5.06
C TYR A 97 -1.11 9.56 -4.30
N VAL A 98 -1.52 10.67 -3.71
CA VAL A 98 -2.88 10.83 -3.16
C VAL A 98 -3.93 10.71 -4.27
N ASP A 99 -3.60 11.11 -5.51
CA ASP A 99 -4.47 11.01 -6.68
C ASP A 99 -4.33 9.68 -7.46
N SER A 100 -3.43 8.83 -7.03
CA SER A 100 -3.13 7.54 -7.67
C SER A 100 -3.96 6.39 -7.10
N PRO A 101 -4.01 5.22 -7.76
CA PRO A 101 -4.74 4.05 -7.26
C PRO A 101 -4.07 3.31 -6.11
N VAL A 102 -2.92 3.74 -5.59
CA VAL A 102 -2.25 3.04 -4.49
C VAL A 102 -3.12 2.97 -3.23
N ASN A 103 -2.98 1.89 -2.47
CA ASN A 103 -3.70 1.69 -1.22
C ASN A 103 -3.12 2.52 -0.05
N GLY A 104 -1.85 2.92 -0.17
CA GLY A 104 -1.23 3.78 0.82
C GLY A 104 0.13 4.31 0.41
N ILE A 105 0.57 5.31 1.16
CA ILE A 105 1.84 6.00 0.97
C ILE A 105 2.66 5.85 2.24
N ILE A 106 3.91 5.43 2.10
CA ILE A 106 4.88 5.40 3.19
C ILE A 106 5.73 6.66 3.09
N THR A 107 5.70 7.46 4.15
CA THR A 107 6.32 8.79 4.18
C THR A 107 6.83 9.14 5.57
N ASP A 108 7.90 9.92 5.63
CA ASP A 108 8.38 10.58 6.85
C ASP A 108 7.60 11.87 7.15
N GLN A 109 6.83 12.39 6.16
CA GLN A 109 6.06 13.63 6.21
C GLN A 109 4.56 13.37 6.47
N VAL A 110 4.24 12.63 7.52
CA VAL A 110 2.87 12.16 7.79
C VAL A 110 1.86 13.31 7.91
N ALA A 111 2.23 14.40 8.60
CA ALA A 111 1.36 15.56 8.78
C ALA A 111 1.05 16.24 7.44
N LEU A 112 2.05 16.40 6.57
CA LEU A 112 1.90 16.97 5.24
C LEU A 112 1.02 16.05 4.36
N ALA A 113 1.29 14.76 4.37
CA ALA A 113 0.51 13.77 3.61
C ALA A 113 -0.97 13.79 3.99
N LYS A 114 -1.28 13.86 5.29
CA LYS A 114 -2.66 13.95 5.78
C LYS A 114 -3.33 15.26 5.36
N ALA A 115 -2.63 16.38 5.41
CA ALA A 115 -3.17 17.67 4.98
C ALA A 115 -3.52 17.64 3.48
N ILE A 116 -2.67 17.08 2.64
CA ILE A 116 -2.91 16.92 1.20
C ILE A 116 -4.11 16.00 0.94
N GLU A 117 -4.20 14.87 1.66
CA GLU A 117 -5.32 13.95 1.54
C GLU A 117 -6.66 14.60 1.89
N GLU A 118 -6.72 15.37 2.97
CA GLU A 118 -7.92 16.08 3.38
C GLU A 118 -8.33 17.19 2.38
N GLU A 119 -7.35 17.93 1.85
CA GLU A 119 -7.60 18.92 0.81
C GLU A 119 -8.17 18.28 -0.46
N HIS A 120 -7.59 17.13 -0.86
CA HIS A 120 -8.05 16.37 -2.02
C HIS A 120 -9.49 15.86 -1.85
N LYS A 121 -9.83 15.32 -0.68
CA LYS A 121 -11.19 14.89 -0.34
C LYS A 121 -12.18 16.06 -0.39
N THR A 122 -11.80 17.22 0.12
CA THR A 122 -12.63 18.43 0.10
C THR A 122 -12.87 18.91 -1.33
N ASN A 123 -11.84 18.97 -2.16
CA ASN A 123 -11.95 19.40 -3.56
C ASN A 123 -12.84 18.43 -4.37
N ASN A 124 -12.70 17.13 -4.17
CA ASN A 124 -13.55 16.13 -4.83
C ASN A 124 -15.02 16.28 -4.39
N SER A 125 -15.29 16.49 -3.11
CA SER A 125 -16.65 16.73 -2.61
C SER A 125 -17.29 17.98 -3.19
N LEU A 126 -16.53 19.07 -3.32
CA LEU A 126 -17.02 20.31 -3.95
C LEU A 126 -17.31 20.10 -5.44
N MET A 127 -16.44 19.38 -6.15
CA MET A 127 -16.64 19.04 -7.56
C MET A 127 -17.89 18.19 -7.77
N ASP A 128 -18.08 17.16 -6.93
CA ASP A 128 -19.27 16.31 -6.97
C ASP A 128 -20.57 17.12 -6.75
N ARG A 129 -20.55 18.04 -5.79
CA ARG A 129 -21.70 18.94 -5.53
C ARG A 129 -21.96 19.86 -6.71
N PHE A 130 -20.93 20.44 -7.31
CA PHE A 130 -21.05 21.30 -8.49
C PHE A 130 -21.64 20.53 -9.67
N LEU A 131 -21.14 19.31 -9.95
CA LEU A 131 -21.64 18.49 -11.05
C LEU A 131 -23.08 18.02 -10.84
N ARG A 132 -23.50 17.74 -9.61
CA ARG A 132 -24.93 17.48 -9.30
C ARG A 132 -25.81 18.68 -9.57
N THR A 133 -25.34 19.89 -9.27
CA THR A 133 -26.07 21.13 -9.58
C THR A 133 -26.28 21.32 -11.08
N LEU A 134 -25.35 20.83 -11.91
CA LEU A 134 -25.47 20.85 -13.37
C LEU A 134 -26.23 19.65 -13.95
N ASN A 135 -26.79 18.75 -13.13
CA ASN A 135 -27.42 17.49 -13.58
C ASN A 135 -26.48 16.61 -14.39
N VAL A 136 -25.19 16.63 -14.12
CA VAL A 136 -24.19 15.77 -14.77
C VAL A 136 -23.90 14.60 -13.85
N SER A 137 -24.06 13.37 -14.35
CA SER A 137 -23.63 12.15 -13.65
C SER A 137 -22.22 11.78 -14.08
N ILE A 138 -21.31 11.60 -13.10
CA ILE A 138 -20.03 10.98 -13.34
C ILE A 138 -20.23 9.47 -13.22
N ALA A 139 -19.91 8.72 -14.27
CA ALA A 139 -19.83 7.27 -14.20
C ALA A 139 -18.66 6.89 -13.29
N LYS A 140 -18.94 6.10 -12.24
CA LYS A 140 -17.89 5.51 -11.39
C LYS A 140 -17.30 4.28 -12.07
#